data_0db1fb5d9767dd4b16ca0ef269ca4906
#
_entry.id   0db1fb5d9767dd4b16ca0ef269ca4906
#
_cell.length_a   1.000
_cell.length_b   1.000
_cell.length_c   1.000
_cell.angle_alpha   90.00
_cell.angle_beta   90.00
_cell.angle_gamma   90.00
#
_symmetry.space_group_name_H-M   'P 1'
#
loop_
_entity.id
_entity.type
_entity.pdbx_description
1 polymer ?
#
loop_
_entity_poly.entity_id
_entity_poly.type
_entity_poly.pdbx_seq_one_letter_code
_entity_poly.pdbx_strand_id
1 'polypeptide(L)'
;FFFIEIWPQEFIFIAGLLVMAGIGLFLVTATIGRAWCGYACPQTVWVDLFLAVERLIEGDRNARIKLNQSPWTAEKIIKRLAVHSTWLIIGLLTGGAWIFYFADAPTLLRNFVTGQAPVVAYTTVAILTATTYVFGGLMREQVCTYMCPWPRIQGAMLDENSLTVTYNAWRGEPRTR
;
A
#
# COMPACT_ATOMS: atom_id res chain seq x y z
N PHE A 1 24.39 -4.28 -7.15
CA PHE A 1 23.03 -4.81 -7.20
C PHE A 1 23.04 -6.13 -7.99
N PHE A 2 22.79 -7.24 -7.34
CA PHE A 2 22.90 -8.60 -7.88
C PHE A 2 24.28 -8.84 -8.52
N PHE A 3 24.50 -8.60 -9.78
CA PHE A 3 25.79 -8.74 -10.48
C PHE A 3 26.23 -7.44 -11.18
N ILE A 4 25.54 -6.33 -10.90
CA ILE A 4 25.80 -5.04 -11.56
C ILE A 4 26.38 -4.08 -10.53
N GLU A 5 27.60 -3.63 -10.75
CA GLU A 5 28.24 -2.55 -9.99
C GLU A 5 27.80 -1.22 -10.60
N ILE A 6 27.09 -0.39 -9.83
CA ILE A 6 26.63 0.92 -10.26
C ILE A 6 27.68 1.95 -9.81
N TRP A 7 28.33 2.59 -10.77
CA TRP A 7 29.30 3.65 -10.52
C TRP A 7 28.60 5.01 -10.37
N PRO A 8 29.17 5.97 -9.63
CA PRO A 8 28.56 7.30 -9.48
C PRO A 8 28.32 8.04 -10.78
N GLN A 9 29.07 7.71 -11.84
CA GLN A 9 28.91 8.31 -13.18
C GLN A 9 27.60 7.87 -13.88
N GLU A 10 27.04 6.74 -13.49
CA GLU A 10 25.76 6.24 -14.06
C GLU A 10 24.52 6.95 -13.49
N PHE A 11 24.73 7.85 -12.52
CA PHE A 11 23.65 8.66 -11.93
C PHE A 11 22.89 9.48 -12.99
N ILE A 12 23.54 9.85 -14.11
CA ILE A 12 22.89 10.57 -15.21
C ILE A 12 21.78 9.73 -15.87
N PHE A 13 21.95 8.41 -15.96
CA PHE A 13 20.93 7.51 -16.50
C PHE A 13 19.74 7.40 -15.56
N ILE A 14 19.99 7.37 -14.24
CA ILE A 14 18.94 7.37 -13.23
C ILE A 14 18.15 8.68 -13.29
N ALA A 15 18.83 9.81 -13.43
CA ALA A 15 18.19 11.11 -13.59
C ALA A 15 17.32 11.15 -14.85
N GLY A 16 17.81 10.66 -15.99
CA GLY A 16 17.04 10.55 -17.23
C GLY A 16 15.80 9.66 -17.07
N LEU A 17 15.94 8.53 -16.41
CA LEU A 17 14.82 7.61 -16.15
C LEU A 17 13.77 8.23 -15.22
N LEU A 18 14.19 8.99 -14.19
CA LEU A 18 13.26 9.70 -13.30
C LEU A 18 12.50 10.80 -14.04
N VAL A 19 13.16 11.54 -14.93
CA VAL A 19 12.51 12.56 -15.77
C VAL A 19 11.48 11.91 -16.70
N MET A 20 11.85 10.81 -17.38
CA MET A 20 10.92 10.06 -18.22
C MET A 20 9.73 9.49 -17.43
N ALA A 21 9.98 8.97 -16.24
CA ALA A 21 8.93 8.49 -15.36
C ALA A 21 7.98 9.63 -14.92
N GLY A 22 8.51 10.81 -14.62
CA GLY A 22 7.74 11.99 -14.30
C GLY A 22 6.85 12.46 -15.46
N ILE A 23 7.41 12.55 -16.66
CA ILE A 23 6.66 12.91 -17.88
C ILE A 23 5.61 11.84 -18.20
N GLY A 24 5.95 10.56 -18.09
CA GLY A 24 5.03 9.45 -18.30
C GLY A 24 3.84 9.49 -17.32
N LEU A 25 4.12 9.79 -16.06
CA LEU A 25 3.09 9.93 -15.04
C LEU A 25 2.15 11.12 -15.34
N PHE A 26 2.72 12.24 -15.80
CA PHE A 26 1.93 13.40 -16.22
C PHE A 26 1.04 13.05 -17.41
N LEU A 27 1.59 12.39 -18.42
CA LEU A 27 0.85 11.94 -19.61
C LEU A 27 -0.31 10.99 -19.24
N VAL A 28 -0.03 9.99 -18.39
CA VAL A 28 -1.06 9.04 -17.91
C VAL A 28 -2.16 9.76 -17.15
N THR A 29 -1.79 10.74 -16.31
CA THR A 29 -2.77 11.51 -15.54
C THR A 29 -3.62 12.40 -16.44
N ALA A 30 -3.04 13.04 -17.44
CA ALA A 30 -3.77 13.89 -18.39
C ALA A 30 -4.73 13.08 -19.28
N THR A 31 -4.40 11.83 -19.62
CA THR A 31 -5.24 10.99 -20.50
C THR A 31 -6.28 10.17 -19.74
N ILE A 32 -5.86 9.45 -18.70
CA ILE A 32 -6.69 8.46 -17.99
C ILE A 32 -7.08 8.93 -16.58
N GLY A 33 -6.70 10.13 -16.22
CA GLY A 33 -7.02 10.73 -14.92
C GLY A 33 -6.27 10.05 -13.78
N ARG A 34 -6.98 9.60 -12.75
CA ARG A 34 -6.39 9.06 -11.51
C ARG A 34 -6.05 7.57 -11.57
N ALA A 35 -5.71 7.02 -12.73
CA ALA A 35 -5.38 5.60 -12.89
C ALA A 35 -4.19 5.16 -12.03
N TRP A 36 -3.16 5.98 -11.91
CA TRP A 36 -2.01 5.69 -11.05
C TRP A 36 -2.42 5.44 -9.59
N CYS A 37 -3.22 6.34 -9.01
CA CYS A 37 -3.70 6.19 -7.63
C CYS A 37 -4.63 4.99 -7.45
N GLY A 38 -5.36 4.61 -8.49
CA GLY A 38 -6.30 3.48 -8.44
C GLY A 38 -5.65 2.11 -8.55
N TYR A 39 -4.53 1.98 -9.28
CA TYR A 39 -3.99 0.66 -9.64
C TYR A 39 -2.51 0.46 -9.28
N ALA A 40 -1.68 1.48 -9.41
CA ALA A 40 -0.23 1.35 -9.29
C ALA A 40 0.35 1.93 -7.99
N CYS A 41 -0.41 2.74 -7.26
CA CYS A 41 0.05 3.33 -6.01
C CYS A 41 0.28 2.24 -4.96
N PRO A 42 1.44 2.20 -4.29
CA PRO A 42 1.72 1.22 -3.25
C PRO A 42 0.65 1.15 -2.15
N GLN A 43 0.12 2.30 -1.73
CA GLN A 43 -0.95 2.35 -0.73
C GLN A 43 -2.19 1.58 -1.18
N THR A 44 -2.61 1.76 -2.43
CA THR A 44 -3.78 1.07 -2.98
C THR A 44 -3.53 -0.43 -3.07
N VAL A 45 -2.35 -0.83 -3.53
CA VAL A 45 -1.97 -2.26 -3.63
C VAL A 45 -2.01 -2.94 -2.26
N TRP A 46 -1.47 -2.32 -1.21
CA TRP A 46 -1.53 -2.88 0.14
C TRP A 46 -2.95 -2.91 0.70
N VAL A 47 -3.73 -1.86 0.48
CA VAL A 47 -5.14 -1.83 0.92
C VAL A 47 -5.93 -2.95 0.26
N ASP A 48 -5.77 -3.15 -1.04
CA ASP A 48 -6.45 -4.23 -1.79
C ASP A 48 -6.01 -5.61 -1.31
N LEU A 49 -4.72 -5.80 -1.05
CA LEU A 49 -4.19 -7.04 -0.50
C LEU A 49 -4.79 -7.33 0.89
N PHE A 50 -4.84 -6.34 1.77
CA PHE A 50 -5.41 -6.48 3.10
C PHE A 50 -6.93 -6.75 3.06
N LEU A 51 -7.65 -6.11 2.13
CA LEU A 51 -9.06 -6.39 1.90
C LEU A 51 -9.28 -7.79 1.33
N ALA A 52 -8.40 -8.29 0.47
CA ALA A 52 -8.45 -9.67 -0.02
C ALA A 52 -8.30 -10.67 1.14
N VAL A 53 -7.36 -10.44 2.05
CA VAL A 53 -7.20 -11.24 3.27
C VAL A 53 -8.46 -11.21 4.15
N GLU A 54 -9.05 -10.04 4.35
CA GLU A 54 -10.32 -9.94 5.10
C GLU A 54 -11.43 -10.76 4.44
N ARG A 55 -11.58 -10.69 3.12
CA ARG A 55 -12.58 -11.48 2.40
C ARG A 55 -12.35 -12.98 2.52
N LEU A 56 -11.10 -13.39 2.52
CA LEU A 56 -10.72 -14.79 2.65
C LEU A 56 -11.06 -15.36 4.03
N ILE A 57 -10.84 -14.61 5.11
CA ILE A 57 -10.97 -15.08 6.50
C ILE A 57 -12.37 -14.80 7.06
N GLU A 58 -12.89 -13.59 6.87
CA GLU A 58 -14.18 -13.15 7.43
C GLU A 58 -15.35 -13.39 6.47
N GLY A 59 -15.03 -13.61 5.18
CA GLY A 59 -16.01 -13.78 4.13
C GLY A 59 -16.44 -12.45 3.49
N ASP A 60 -17.49 -12.53 2.67
CA ASP A 60 -17.99 -11.39 1.90
C ASP A 60 -18.64 -10.33 2.78
N ARG A 61 -18.93 -9.16 2.22
CA ARG A 61 -19.51 -8.00 2.90
C ARG A 61 -20.67 -8.36 3.85
N ASN A 62 -21.60 -9.20 3.39
CA ASN A 62 -22.77 -9.58 4.19
C ASN A 62 -22.38 -10.45 5.39
N ALA A 63 -21.41 -11.35 5.23
CA ALA A 63 -20.88 -12.17 6.33
C ALA A 63 -20.17 -11.29 7.37
N ARG A 64 -19.39 -10.32 6.93
CA ARG A 64 -18.69 -9.35 7.81
C ARG A 64 -19.66 -8.47 8.59
N ILE A 65 -20.75 -8.00 7.97
CA ILE A 65 -21.78 -7.23 8.68
C ILE A 65 -22.42 -8.09 9.80
N LYS A 66 -22.80 -9.34 9.49
CA LYS A 66 -23.33 -10.28 10.48
C LYS A 66 -22.33 -10.55 11.60
N LEU A 67 -21.05 -10.78 11.25
CA LEU A 67 -19.98 -11.00 12.21
C LEU A 67 -19.79 -9.78 13.14
N ASN A 68 -19.87 -8.56 12.61
CA ASN A 68 -19.73 -7.34 13.40
C ASN A 68 -20.89 -7.16 14.39
N GLN A 69 -22.11 -7.49 13.98
CA GLN A 69 -23.32 -7.39 14.82
C GLN A 69 -23.46 -8.53 15.83
N SER A 70 -22.76 -9.65 15.63
CA SER A 70 -22.80 -10.78 16.55
C SER A 70 -22.11 -10.45 17.87
N PRO A 71 -22.56 -11.07 18.99
CA PRO A 71 -21.87 -10.95 20.28
C PRO A 71 -20.45 -11.50 20.20
N TRP A 72 -19.63 -11.21 21.19
CA TRP A 72 -18.25 -11.70 21.28
C TRP A 72 -18.23 -13.22 21.46
N THR A 73 -18.14 -13.94 20.36
CA THR A 73 -18.02 -15.40 20.32
C THR A 73 -16.56 -15.79 20.04
N ALA A 74 -16.15 -16.98 20.46
CA ALA A 74 -14.79 -17.50 20.18
C ALA A 74 -14.47 -17.48 18.68
N GLU A 75 -15.42 -17.80 17.82
CA GLU A 75 -15.26 -17.72 16.36
C GLU A 75 -14.92 -16.30 15.88
N LYS A 76 -15.60 -15.29 16.42
CA LYS A 76 -15.32 -13.87 16.09
C LYS A 76 -13.90 -13.47 16.48
N ILE A 77 -13.47 -13.87 17.68
CA ILE A 77 -12.13 -13.57 18.20
C ILE A 77 -11.07 -14.25 17.33
N ILE A 78 -11.24 -15.52 16.99
CA ILE A 78 -10.30 -16.27 16.16
C ILE A 78 -10.17 -15.65 14.77
N LYS A 79 -11.28 -15.32 14.10
CA LYS A 79 -11.28 -14.67 12.80
C LYS A 79 -10.58 -13.31 12.84
N ARG A 80 -10.86 -12.48 13.83
CA ARG A 80 -10.19 -11.19 14.00
C ARG A 80 -8.70 -11.34 14.26
N LEU A 81 -8.32 -12.25 15.14
CA LEU A 81 -6.92 -12.53 15.41
C LEU A 81 -6.19 -13.01 14.14
N ALA A 82 -6.82 -13.91 13.38
CA ALA A 82 -6.26 -14.41 12.12
C ALA A 82 -6.04 -13.28 11.09
N VAL A 83 -7.00 -12.36 10.93
CA VAL A 83 -6.85 -11.20 10.04
C VAL A 83 -5.66 -10.33 10.46
N HIS A 84 -5.61 -9.92 11.72
CA HIS A 84 -4.55 -9.05 12.22
C HIS A 84 -3.18 -9.71 12.18
N SER A 85 -3.11 -11.02 12.50
CA SER A 85 -1.85 -11.78 12.41
C SER A 85 -1.37 -11.85 10.95
N THR A 86 -2.26 -12.11 10.01
CA THR A 86 -1.90 -12.16 8.58
C THR A 86 -1.46 -10.79 8.07
N TRP A 87 -2.11 -9.71 8.49
CA TRP A 87 -1.69 -8.34 8.15
C TRP A 87 -0.30 -8.00 8.69
N LEU A 88 0.00 -8.42 9.92
CA LEU A 88 1.34 -8.23 10.51
C LEU A 88 2.40 -9.02 9.76
N ILE A 89 2.11 -10.26 9.36
CA ILE A 89 3.02 -11.08 8.56
C ILE A 89 3.27 -10.41 7.20
N ILE A 90 2.23 -9.96 6.51
CA ILE A 90 2.36 -9.25 5.24
C ILE A 90 3.16 -7.95 5.44
N GLY A 91 2.87 -7.18 6.47
CA GLY A 91 3.61 -5.96 6.80
C GLY A 91 5.10 -6.24 7.08
N LEU A 92 5.40 -7.33 7.77
CA LEU A 92 6.78 -7.75 8.03
C LEU A 92 7.50 -8.18 6.75
N LEU A 93 6.86 -8.97 5.91
CA LEU A 93 7.44 -9.49 4.68
C LEU A 93 7.61 -8.42 3.59
N THR A 94 6.72 -7.46 3.52
CA THR A 94 6.77 -6.38 2.52
C THR A 94 7.46 -5.14 3.06
N GLY A 95 6.97 -4.55 4.15
CA GLY A 95 7.54 -3.36 4.77
C GLY A 95 8.90 -3.64 5.40
N GLY A 96 9.02 -4.72 6.17
CA GLY A 96 10.27 -5.10 6.82
C GLY A 96 11.37 -5.52 5.84
N ALA A 97 11.00 -6.11 4.71
CA ALA A 97 11.97 -6.56 3.70
C ALA A 97 12.75 -5.41 3.03
N TRP A 98 12.28 -4.17 3.12
CA TRP A 98 13.00 -3.02 2.59
C TRP A 98 14.42 -2.86 3.16
N ILE A 99 14.67 -3.35 4.37
CA ILE A 99 16.00 -3.26 4.97
C ILE A 99 17.04 -4.08 4.20
N PHE A 100 16.64 -5.17 3.54
CA PHE A 100 17.53 -6.00 2.73
C PHE A 100 18.03 -5.29 1.47
N TYR A 101 17.44 -4.15 1.13
CA TYR A 101 17.90 -3.31 0.05
C TYR A 101 19.18 -2.53 0.42
N PHE A 102 19.34 -2.21 1.68
CA PHE A 102 20.45 -1.40 2.21
C PHE A 102 21.54 -2.22 2.90
N ALA A 103 21.29 -3.49 3.17
CA ALA A 103 22.22 -4.38 3.86
C ALA A 103 22.28 -5.74 3.16
N ASP A 104 23.38 -6.46 3.39
CA ASP A 104 23.55 -7.80 2.86
C ASP A 104 22.50 -8.76 3.43
N ALA A 105 21.60 -9.23 2.58
CA ALA A 105 20.42 -9.98 2.98
C ALA A 105 20.74 -11.29 3.72
N PRO A 106 21.66 -12.17 3.25
CA PRO A 106 21.94 -13.42 3.94
C PRO A 106 22.55 -13.23 5.32
N THR A 107 23.48 -12.29 5.44
CA THR A 107 24.15 -11.98 6.73
C THR A 107 23.19 -11.34 7.70
N LEU A 108 22.37 -10.39 7.23
CA LEU A 108 21.38 -9.72 8.07
C LEU A 108 20.29 -10.68 8.55
N LEU A 109 19.77 -11.54 7.66
CA LEU A 109 18.78 -12.54 8.04
C LEU A 109 19.30 -13.51 9.10
N ARG A 110 20.55 -13.98 8.94
CA ARG A 110 21.20 -14.82 9.94
C ARG A 110 21.32 -14.10 11.28
N ASN A 111 21.73 -12.84 11.25
CA ASN A 111 21.87 -12.01 12.46
C ASN A 111 20.51 -11.75 13.13
N PHE A 112 19.43 -11.60 12.37
CA PHE A 112 18.08 -11.51 12.93
C PHE A 112 17.68 -12.78 13.68
N VAL A 113 17.93 -13.96 13.08
CA VAL A 113 17.61 -15.25 13.71
C VAL A 113 18.46 -15.51 14.94
N THR A 114 19.74 -15.11 14.94
CA THR A 114 20.66 -15.28 16.08
C THR A 114 20.56 -14.17 17.13
N GLY A 115 19.74 -13.13 16.89
CA GLY A 115 19.59 -12.01 17.81
C GLY A 115 20.77 -11.03 17.84
N GLN A 116 21.68 -11.11 16.88
CA GLN A 116 22.91 -10.30 16.80
C GLN A 116 22.80 -9.13 15.80
N ALA A 117 21.63 -8.86 15.28
CA ALA A 117 21.44 -7.74 14.37
C ALA A 117 21.60 -6.40 15.12
N PRO A 118 22.09 -5.33 14.46
CA PRO A 118 22.21 -4.02 15.08
C PRO A 118 20.82 -3.47 15.45
N VAL A 119 20.75 -2.72 16.53
CA VAL A 119 19.50 -2.14 17.05
C VAL A 119 18.77 -1.32 15.98
N VAL A 120 19.53 -0.62 15.13
CA VAL A 120 18.97 0.15 13.99
C VAL A 120 18.19 -0.75 13.04
N ALA A 121 18.63 -1.98 12.79
CA ALA A 121 17.93 -2.91 11.93
C ALA A 121 16.56 -3.32 12.52
N TYR A 122 16.53 -3.65 13.81
CA TYR A 122 15.27 -3.99 14.50
C TYR A 122 14.29 -2.81 14.51
N THR A 123 14.78 -1.60 14.85
CA THR A 123 13.92 -0.41 14.89
C THR A 123 13.37 -0.06 13.50
N THR A 124 14.19 -0.17 12.46
CA THR A 124 13.76 0.09 11.08
C THR A 124 12.69 -0.90 10.63
N VAL A 125 12.90 -2.20 10.84
CA VAL A 125 11.92 -3.23 10.51
C VAL A 125 10.62 -3.03 11.29
N ALA A 126 10.72 -2.71 12.59
CA ALA A 126 9.55 -2.47 13.42
C ALA A 126 8.74 -1.25 12.93
N ILE A 127 9.40 -0.13 12.62
CA ILE A 127 8.75 1.08 12.11
C ILE A 127 8.09 0.82 10.75
N LEU A 128 8.80 0.19 9.82
CA LEU A 128 8.27 -0.10 8.48
C LEU A 128 7.09 -1.09 8.53
N THR A 129 7.18 -2.11 9.38
CA THR A 129 6.07 -3.05 9.58
C THR A 129 4.87 -2.36 10.22
N ALA A 130 5.09 -1.54 11.25
CA ALA A 130 4.02 -0.80 11.92
C ALA A 130 3.34 0.21 10.99
N THR A 131 4.11 0.95 10.20
CA THR A 131 3.54 1.91 9.22
C THR A 131 2.75 1.20 8.14
N THR A 132 3.24 0.08 7.60
CA THR A 132 2.51 -0.73 6.60
C THR A 132 1.21 -1.26 7.18
N TYR A 133 1.24 -1.79 8.41
CA TYR A 133 0.06 -2.29 9.10
C TYR A 133 -0.97 -1.19 9.38
N VAL A 134 -0.54 -0.04 9.88
CA VAL A 134 -1.43 1.08 10.24
C VAL A 134 -2.02 1.71 8.98
N PHE A 135 -1.21 2.02 7.99
CA PHE A 135 -1.67 2.73 6.79
C PHE A 135 -2.47 1.82 5.85
N GLY A 136 -2.06 0.57 5.68
CA GLY A 136 -2.78 -0.39 4.84
C GLY A 136 -4.02 -0.99 5.52
N GLY A 137 -3.92 -1.33 6.80
CA GLY A 137 -4.99 -2.01 7.54
C GLY A 137 -6.00 -1.07 8.19
N LEU A 138 -5.52 -0.09 8.97
CA LEU A 138 -6.38 0.73 9.82
C LEU A 138 -6.82 2.03 9.14
N MET A 139 -5.88 2.78 8.55
CA MET A 139 -6.17 4.11 7.98
C MET A 139 -6.66 4.06 6.53
N ARG A 140 -6.24 3.07 5.76
CA ARG A 140 -6.72 2.81 4.39
C ARG A 140 -6.86 4.08 3.54
N GLU A 141 -8.11 4.43 3.18
CA GLU A 141 -8.44 5.59 2.35
C GLU A 141 -8.13 6.92 3.04
N GLN A 142 -8.06 6.97 4.36
CA GLN A 142 -7.76 8.21 5.09
C GLN A 142 -6.36 8.74 4.77
N VAL A 143 -5.41 7.84 4.51
CA VAL A 143 -4.05 8.23 4.08
C VAL A 143 -4.12 9.03 2.77
N CYS A 144 -4.89 8.56 1.80
CA CYS A 144 -5.04 9.23 0.50
C CYS A 144 -5.81 10.57 0.61
N THR A 145 -6.78 10.63 1.55
CA THR A 145 -7.65 11.81 1.69
C THR A 145 -6.98 12.94 2.46
N TYR A 146 -6.27 12.61 3.56
CA TYR A 146 -5.77 13.61 4.50
C TYR A 146 -4.25 13.79 4.48
N MET A 147 -3.50 12.73 4.24
CA MET A 147 -2.03 12.75 4.36
C MET A 147 -1.32 12.89 3.02
N CYS A 148 -1.86 12.31 1.94
CA CYS A 148 -1.21 12.29 0.65
C CYS A 148 -1.52 13.59 -0.14
N PRO A 149 -0.52 14.40 -0.53
CA PRO A 149 -0.73 15.57 -1.37
C PRO A 149 -0.99 15.23 -2.84
N TRP A 150 -0.66 13.99 -3.23
CA TRP A 150 -0.66 13.54 -4.61
C TRP A 150 -2.00 13.65 -5.34
N PRO A 151 -3.15 13.30 -4.74
CA PRO A 151 -4.45 13.49 -5.38
C PRO A 151 -4.76 14.94 -5.75
N ARG A 152 -4.23 15.89 -4.98
CA ARG A 152 -4.39 17.33 -5.28
C ARG A 152 -3.50 17.76 -6.44
N ILE A 153 -2.26 17.27 -6.47
CA ILE A 153 -1.31 17.52 -7.58
C ILE A 153 -1.87 16.94 -8.87
N GLN A 154 -2.37 15.70 -8.85
CA GLN A 154 -3.02 15.09 -10.01
C GLN A 154 -4.28 15.86 -10.46
N GLY A 155 -5.03 16.41 -9.53
CA GLY A 155 -6.19 17.27 -9.86
C GLY A 155 -5.81 18.48 -10.70
N ALA A 156 -4.62 19.05 -10.48
CA ALA A 156 -4.10 20.16 -11.27
C ALA A 156 -3.56 19.75 -12.67
N MET A 157 -3.30 18.45 -12.86
CA MET A 157 -2.83 17.89 -14.14
C MET A 157 -3.96 17.45 -15.07
N LEU A 158 -5.21 17.46 -14.59
CA LEU A 158 -6.37 17.05 -15.39
C LEU A 158 -6.71 18.13 -16.42
N ASP A 159 -7.02 17.69 -17.63
CA ASP A 159 -7.51 18.53 -18.73
C ASP A 159 -8.98 18.24 -19.01
N GLU A 160 -9.63 19.08 -19.82
CA GLU A 160 -11.03 18.94 -20.21
C GLU A 160 -11.32 17.60 -20.92
N ASN A 161 -10.31 17.05 -21.60
CA ASN A 161 -10.41 15.77 -22.30
C ASN A 161 -10.00 14.54 -21.44
N SER A 162 -9.62 14.75 -20.19
CA SER A 162 -9.19 13.65 -19.31
C SER A 162 -10.37 12.77 -18.91
N LEU A 163 -10.19 11.45 -18.96
CA LEU A 163 -11.18 10.50 -18.46
C LEU A 163 -11.27 10.58 -16.93
N THR A 164 -12.36 11.12 -16.42
CA THR A 164 -12.60 11.23 -14.98
C THR A 164 -13.88 10.50 -14.57
N VAL A 165 -13.84 9.86 -13.41
CA VAL A 165 -15.05 9.31 -12.79
C VAL A 165 -15.78 10.43 -12.08
N THR A 166 -16.91 10.86 -12.64
CA THR A 166 -17.74 11.93 -12.09
C THR A 166 -19.10 11.42 -11.65
N TYR A 167 -19.69 12.12 -10.70
CA TYR A 167 -21.05 11.86 -10.25
C TYR A 167 -22.04 12.34 -11.32
N ASN A 168 -22.95 11.47 -11.75
CA ASN A 168 -24.00 11.83 -12.69
C ASN A 168 -25.25 12.28 -11.92
N ALA A 169 -25.44 13.60 -11.80
CA ALA A 169 -26.56 14.21 -11.09
C ALA A 169 -27.94 13.88 -11.71
N TRP A 170 -27.98 13.60 -13.01
CA TRP A 170 -29.22 13.26 -13.74
C TRP A 170 -29.78 11.88 -13.38
N ARG A 171 -29.02 11.04 -12.69
CA ARG A 171 -29.47 9.70 -12.28
C ARG A 171 -30.54 9.70 -11.18
N GLY A 172 -30.75 10.86 -10.53
CA GLY A 172 -31.66 10.99 -9.40
C GLY A 172 -31.17 10.33 -8.11
N GLU A 173 -31.56 10.91 -6.98
CA GLU A 173 -31.39 10.35 -5.63
C GLU A 173 -32.74 10.35 -4.92
N PRO A 174 -32.98 9.41 -3.99
CA PRO A 174 -32.07 8.41 -3.45
C PRO A 174 -31.99 7.15 -4.35
N ARG A 175 -30.78 6.59 -4.45
CA ARG A 175 -30.62 5.28 -5.07
C ARG A 175 -31.31 4.23 -4.21
N THR A 176 -32.23 3.47 -4.78
CA THR A 176 -32.80 2.29 -4.13
C THR A 176 -31.69 1.35 -3.71
N ARG A 177 -31.71 0.94 -2.45
CA ARG A 177 -30.77 0.00 -1.84
C ARG A 177 -31.06 -1.43 -2.30
#